data_fced14d1954300f993fa76c07c79b8ad
#
_entry.id   fced14d1954300f993fa76c07c79b8ad
#
_cell.length_a   1.000
_cell.length_b   1.000
_cell.length_c   1.000
_cell.angle_alpha   90.00
_cell.angle_beta   90.00
_cell.angle_gamma   90.00
#
_symmetry.space_group_name_H-M   'P 1'
#
loop_
_entity.id
_entity.type
_entity.pdbx_description
1 polymer ?
#
loop_
_entity_poly.entity_id
_entity_poly.type
_entity_poly.pdbx_seq_one_letter_code
_entity_poly.pdbx_strand_id
1 'polypeptide(L)'
;DKNVTVAPHTKVQSEEMSFTLPNPHLWNGTEDPFMYQTVITLMKDGKEIDKVEQPLGLRYYTTDANQGFFLNGKHLPLHGVCRHQEWAEVGNALHPMHHEEDTRLMLEMGVNAIRLAHYPQAAYMYDLMDRNGIVTWAEIPFVGPGGYADKGFVDQPSFRENGKEQLKEMVRQHFNHPSICFWGLFNELKENGDNPLEYIKELNVLAHQEDPTRPTTSASNQGGAINFITDN
;
A
#
# COMPACT_ATOMS: atom_id res chain seq x y z
N ASP A 1 0.73 13.08 -27.02
CA ASP A 1 1.89 12.34 -27.54
C ASP A 1 3.16 13.10 -27.26
N LYS A 2 4.24 12.40 -26.93
CA LYS A 2 5.59 12.97 -26.79
C LYS A 2 6.59 12.18 -27.63
N ASN A 3 7.52 12.89 -28.26
CA ASN A 3 8.61 12.27 -28.98
C ASN A 3 9.80 12.08 -28.05
N VAL A 4 10.40 10.89 -28.06
CA VAL A 4 11.59 10.57 -27.27
C VAL A 4 12.69 10.08 -28.21
N THR A 5 13.90 10.65 -28.11
CA THR A 5 15.06 10.21 -28.86
C THR A 5 15.96 9.41 -27.95
N VAL A 6 16.23 8.15 -28.30
CA VAL A 6 17.10 7.25 -27.53
C VAL A 6 18.33 6.91 -28.37
N ALA A 7 19.51 7.25 -27.87
CA ALA A 7 20.76 6.87 -28.51
C ALA A 7 21.04 5.36 -28.34
N PRO A 8 21.81 4.72 -29.23
CA PRO A 8 22.17 3.31 -29.08
C PRO A 8 22.81 3.02 -27.72
N HIS A 9 22.41 1.90 -27.11
CA HIS A 9 22.93 1.44 -25.79
C HIS A 9 22.71 2.40 -24.61
N THR A 10 21.71 3.29 -24.70
CA THR A 10 21.36 4.22 -23.60
C THR A 10 19.95 3.97 -23.08
N LYS A 11 19.68 4.46 -21.86
CA LYS A 11 18.33 4.58 -21.29
C LYS A 11 17.96 6.04 -21.20
N VAL A 12 16.74 6.37 -21.52
CA VAL A 12 16.19 7.73 -21.41
C VAL A 12 14.91 7.65 -20.57
N GLN A 13 14.81 8.52 -19.58
CA GLN A 13 13.58 8.78 -18.88
C GLN A 13 12.85 9.91 -19.61
N SER A 14 11.61 9.68 -19.99
CA SER A 14 10.79 10.74 -20.59
C SER A 14 10.44 11.80 -19.55
N GLU A 15 10.15 13.00 -20.00
CA GLU A 15 9.51 14.00 -19.15
C GLU A 15 8.10 13.52 -18.74
N GLU A 16 7.61 14.03 -17.62
CA GLU A 16 6.25 13.79 -17.19
C GLU A 16 5.22 14.18 -18.25
N MET A 17 4.20 13.35 -18.38
CA MET A 17 3.03 13.62 -19.18
C MET A 17 1.84 13.80 -18.25
N SER A 18 1.20 14.96 -18.31
CA SER A 18 -0.01 15.25 -17.56
C SER A 18 -1.19 15.43 -18.49
N PHE A 19 -2.36 15.01 -18.06
CA PHE A 19 -3.62 15.28 -18.72
C PHE A 19 -4.69 15.56 -17.67
N THR A 20 -5.71 16.32 -18.04
CA THR A 20 -6.86 16.59 -17.19
C THR A 20 -8.04 15.77 -17.64
N LEU A 21 -8.62 15.03 -16.72
CA LEU A 21 -9.86 14.30 -16.93
C LEU A 21 -11.01 15.08 -16.29
N PRO A 22 -11.86 15.78 -17.05
CA PRO A 22 -12.97 16.53 -16.48
C PRO A 22 -14.07 15.58 -15.97
N ASN A 23 -14.60 15.87 -14.78
CA ASN A 23 -15.67 15.09 -14.15
C ASN A 23 -15.37 13.57 -14.11
N PRO A 24 -14.27 13.14 -13.48
CA PRO A 24 -13.90 11.74 -13.49
C PRO A 24 -14.93 10.88 -12.74
N HIS A 25 -15.14 9.66 -13.21
CA HIS A 25 -15.83 8.64 -12.46
C HIS A 25 -14.88 8.17 -11.33
N LEU A 26 -15.26 8.38 -10.09
CA LEU A 26 -14.39 8.08 -8.96
C LEU A 26 -14.54 6.62 -8.50
N TRP A 27 -13.45 6.07 -8.02
CA TRP A 27 -13.45 4.83 -7.25
C TRP A 27 -14.09 5.12 -5.88
N ASN A 28 -15.26 4.55 -5.63
CA ASN A 28 -16.12 4.91 -4.49
C ASN A 28 -16.33 3.76 -3.50
N GLY A 29 -15.26 3.02 -3.21
CA GLY A 29 -15.32 1.88 -2.30
C GLY A 29 -16.26 0.78 -2.80
N THR A 30 -16.86 0.02 -1.89
CA THR A 30 -17.73 -1.11 -2.24
C THR A 30 -19.02 -0.71 -2.95
N GLU A 31 -19.41 0.57 -2.92
CA GLU A 31 -20.60 1.06 -3.63
C GLU A 31 -20.37 1.13 -5.15
N ASP A 32 -19.17 1.57 -5.58
CA ASP A 32 -18.84 1.74 -6.97
C ASP A 32 -17.31 1.73 -7.16
N PRO A 33 -16.67 0.56 -7.23
CA PRO A 33 -15.22 0.40 -7.35
C PRO A 33 -14.72 0.63 -8.79
N PHE A 34 -15.06 1.78 -9.37
CA PHE A 34 -14.79 2.06 -10.78
C PHE A 34 -13.28 2.23 -11.04
N MET A 35 -12.80 1.53 -12.07
CA MET A 35 -11.42 1.56 -12.52
C MET A 35 -11.32 1.96 -13.99
N TYR A 36 -10.49 2.95 -14.29
CA TYR A 36 -10.05 3.26 -15.65
C TYR A 36 -8.97 2.27 -16.09
N GLN A 37 -8.79 2.16 -17.39
CA GLN A 37 -7.65 1.49 -18.01
C GLN A 37 -6.71 2.55 -18.60
N THR A 38 -5.50 2.65 -18.08
CA THR A 38 -4.44 3.47 -18.65
C THR A 38 -3.66 2.63 -19.65
N VAL A 39 -3.49 3.14 -20.86
CA VAL A 39 -2.70 2.47 -21.91
C VAL A 39 -1.59 3.40 -22.34
N ILE A 40 -0.35 2.94 -22.23
CA ILE A 40 0.84 3.65 -22.68
C ILE A 40 1.43 2.83 -23.83
N THR A 41 1.48 3.43 -25.02
CA THR A 41 1.98 2.76 -26.23
C THR A 41 3.27 3.42 -26.69
N LEU A 42 4.30 2.62 -26.92
CA LEU A 42 5.54 3.07 -27.54
C LEU A 42 5.46 2.83 -29.06
N MET A 43 5.61 3.91 -29.83
CA MET A 43 5.52 3.88 -31.28
C MET A 43 6.89 4.12 -31.91
N LYS A 44 7.21 3.40 -32.98
CA LYS A 44 8.37 3.67 -33.85
C LYS A 44 7.95 3.56 -35.32
N ASP A 45 8.24 4.58 -36.11
CA ASP A 45 7.92 4.64 -37.53
C ASP A 45 6.44 4.32 -37.84
N GLY A 46 5.53 4.83 -36.98
CA GLY A 46 4.08 4.61 -37.10
C GLY A 46 3.59 3.21 -36.68
N LYS A 47 4.46 2.36 -36.12
CA LYS A 47 4.12 1.03 -35.63
C LYS A 47 4.25 0.96 -34.10
N GLU A 48 3.30 0.28 -33.47
CA GLU A 48 3.40 -0.09 -32.06
C GLU A 48 4.56 -1.09 -31.88
N ILE A 49 5.46 -0.80 -30.95
CA ILE A 49 6.60 -1.67 -30.64
C ILE A 49 6.56 -2.15 -29.19
N ASP A 50 5.82 -1.46 -28.32
CA ASP A 50 5.59 -1.87 -26.94
C ASP A 50 4.33 -1.22 -26.41
N LYS A 51 3.68 -1.87 -25.43
CA LYS A 51 2.48 -1.37 -24.78
C LYS A 51 2.44 -1.78 -23.32
N VAL A 52 2.10 -0.84 -22.45
CA VAL A 52 1.83 -1.08 -21.02
C VAL A 52 0.38 -0.72 -20.75
N GLU A 53 -0.35 -1.62 -20.14
CA GLU A 53 -1.71 -1.42 -19.67
C GLU A 53 -1.74 -1.48 -18.15
N GLN A 54 -2.40 -0.51 -17.52
CA GLN A 54 -2.47 -0.43 -16.07
C GLN A 54 -3.84 0.06 -15.62
N PRO A 55 -4.50 -0.62 -14.67
CA PRO A 55 -5.70 -0.10 -14.05
C PRO A 55 -5.40 1.18 -13.26
N LEU A 56 -6.37 2.09 -13.22
CA LEU A 56 -6.27 3.35 -12.50
C LEU A 56 -7.61 3.71 -11.87
N GLY A 57 -7.67 3.73 -10.54
CA GLY A 57 -8.80 4.26 -9.80
C GLY A 57 -8.49 5.68 -9.32
N LEU A 58 -9.45 6.58 -9.53
CA LEU A 58 -9.33 7.98 -9.10
C LEU A 58 -10.20 8.21 -7.87
N ARG A 59 -9.61 8.69 -6.81
CA ARG A 59 -10.31 9.00 -5.56
C ARG A 59 -9.57 10.07 -4.78
N TYR A 60 -10.23 10.66 -3.80
CA TYR A 60 -9.61 11.40 -2.71
C TYR A 60 -10.24 10.97 -1.39
N TYR A 61 -9.54 11.17 -0.30
CA TYR A 61 -10.05 10.87 1.02
C TYR A 61 -9.43 11.76 2.08
N THR A 62 -10.08 11.83 3.21
CA THR A 62 -9.60 12.54 4.39
C THR A 62 -9.89 11.72 5.64
N THR A 63 -9.10 11.93 6.66
CA THR A 63 -9.33 11.39 8.00
C THR A 63 -9.58 12.53 8.97
N ASP A 64 -10.53 12.36 9.86
CA ASP A 64 -10.86 13.30 10.94
C ASP A 64 -10.81 12.57 12.28
N ALA A 65 -10.12 13.13 13.26
CA ALA A 65 -9.93 12.50 14.58
C ALA A 65 -11.25 12.19 15.33
N ASN A 66 -12.33 12.93 15.05
CA ASN A 66 -13.63 12.77 15.72
C ASN A 66 -14.68 12.10 14.86
N GLN A 67 -14.56 12.20 13.54
CA GLN A 67 -15.57 11.74 12.59
C GLN A 67 -15.12 10.53 11.77
N GLY A 68 -13.82 10.22 11.75
CA GLY A 68 -13.27 9.05 11.06
C GLY A 68 -12.91 9.30 9.59
N PHE A 69 -13.17 8.32 8.75
CA PHE A 69 -12.72 8.29 7.35
C PHE A 69 -13.80 8.81 6.40
N PHE A 70 -13.38 9.61 5.43
CA PHE A 70 -14.23 10.16 4.37
C PHE A 70 -13.65 9.79 3.00
N LEU A 71 -14.43 9.14 2.16
CA LEU A 71 -14.06 8.82 0.79
C LEU A 71 -14.86 9.71 -0.17
N ASN A 72 -14.16 10.42 -1.06
CA ASN A 72 -14.77 11.34 -2.04
C ASN A 72 -15.73 12.36 -1.40
N GLY A 73 -15.40 12.82 -0.19
CA GLY A 73 -16.21 13.76 0.59
C GLY A 73 -17.39 13.18 1.34
N LYS A 74 -17.63 11.86 1.26
CA LYS A 74 -18.67 11.18 2.02
C LYS A 74 -18.09 10.42 3.20
N HIS A 75 -18.72 10.52 4.37
CA HIS A 75 -18.34 9.71 5.53
C HIS A 75 -18.52 8.23 5.23
N LEU A 76 -17.45 7.45 5.45
CA LEU A 76 -17.41 6.00 5.25
C LEU A 76 -16.92 5.32 6.52
N PRO A 77 -17.82 4.79 7.37
CA PRO A 77 -17.42 3.97 8.51
C PRO A 77 -16.68 2.73 8.01
N LEU A 78 -15.46 2.54 8.51
CA LEU A 78 -14.64 1.38 8.12
C LEU A 78 -14.98 0.17 9.00
N HIS A 79 -15.44 -0.90 8.37
CA HIS A 79 -15.70 -2.21 8.97
C HIS A 79 -14.70 -3.19 8.39
N GLY A 80 -13.66 -3.52 9.16
CA GLY A 80 -12.51 -4.22 8.62
C GLY A 80 -12.10 -5.47 9.38
N VAL A 81 -11.26 -6.26 8.72
CA VAL A 81 -10.60 -7.45 9.27
C VAL A 81 -9.10 -7.36 9.04
N CYS A 82 -8.33 -8.13 9.82
CA CYS A 82 -6.92 -8.41 9.51
C CYS A 82 -6.83 -9.72 8.74
N ARG A 83 -5.95 -9.75 7.74
CA ARG A 83 -5.70 -10.96 6.95
C ARG A 83 -4.21 -11.27 6.90
N HIS A 84 -3.86 -12.52 7.24
CA HIS A 84 -2.56 -13.11 6.94
C HIS A 84 -2.63 -13.87 5.61
N GLN A 85 -1.53 -13.86 4.84
CA GLN A 85 -1.45 -14.60 3.58
C GLN A 85 -1.03 -16.03 3.84
N GLU A 86 -1.93 -16.82 4.41
CA GLU A 86 -1.68 -18.24 4.69
C GLU A 86 -2.98 -19.04 4.72
N TRP A 87 -2.88 -20.29 4.29
CA TRP A 87 -3.96 -21.27 4.36
C TRP A 87 -3.44 -22.61 4.90
N ALA A 88 -4.29 -23.35 5.58
CA ALA A 88 -4.00 -24.71 5.97
C ALA A 88 -3.55 -25.54 4.75
N GLU A 89 -2.60 -26.44 4.93
CA GLU A 89 -2.04 -27.35 3.93
C GLU A 89 -1.07 -26.71 2.90
N VAL A 90 -1.21 -25.42 2.57
CA VAL A 90 -0.37 -24.76 1.57
C VAL A 90 0.53 -23.67 2.15
N GLY A 91 0.30 -23.25 3.41
CA GLY A 91 1.04 -22.15 4.03
C GLY A 91 0.89 -20.86 3.19
N ASN A 92 2.01 -20.19 2.91
CA ASN A 92 2.03 -18.94 2.13
C ASN A 92 2.01 -19.15 0.62
N ALA A 93 2.03 -20.39 0.13
CA ALA A 93 2.03 -20.71 -1.31
C ALA A 93 0.61 -20.65 -1.90
N LEU A 94 -0.05 -19.51 -1.76
CA LEU A 94 -1.43 -19.33 -2.17
C LEU A 94 -1.57 -19.22 -3.69
N HIS A 95 -2.57 -19.88 -4.23
CA HIS A 95 -3.07 -19.68 -5.60
C HIS A 95 -4.13 -18.56 -5.64
N PRO A 96 -4.42 -17.96 -6.80
CA PRO A 96 -5.46 -16.95 -6.95
C PRO A 96 -6.79 -17.30 -6.30
N MET A 97 -7.23 -18.55 -6.42
CA MET A 97 -8.48 -19.04 -5.83
C MET A 97 -8.58 -18.86 -4.30
N HIS A 98 -7.46 -18.93 -3.57
CA HIS A 98 -7.47 -18.71 -2.12
C HIS A 98 -7.71 -17.23 -1.79
N HIS A 99 -7.09 -16.33 -2.55
CA HIS A 99 -7.32 -14.90 -2.40
C HIS A 99 -8.76 -14.51 -2.76
N GLU A 100 -9.31 -15.13 -3.80
CA GLU A 100 -10.72 -14.93 -4.23
C GLU A 100 -11.70 -15.43 -3.17
N GLU A 101 -11.44 -16.59 -2.59
CA GLU A 101 -12.29 -17.16 -1.53
C GLU A 101 -12.27 -16.29 -0.27
N ASP A 102 -11.09 -15.85 0.18
CA ASP A 102 -10.98 -14.92 1.30
C ASP A 102 -11.76 -13.62 1.02
N THR A 103 -11.61 -13.08 -0.18
CA THR A 103 -12.30 -11.85 -0.60
C THR A 103 -13.81 -12.05 -0.62
N ARG A 104 -14.30 -13.18 -1.14
CA ARG A 104 -15.72 -13.53 -1.15
C ARG A 104 -16.30 -13.59 0.27
N LEU A 105 -15.59 -14.26 1.17
CA LEU A 105 -16.02 -14.36 2.57
C LEU A 105 -16.07 -13.00 3.28
N MET A 106 -15.08 -12.14 3.02
CA MET A 106 -15.06 -10.78 3.57
C MET A 106 -16.25 -9.96 3.07
N LEU A 107 -16.55 -10.03 1.78
CA LEU A 107 -17.70 -9.33 1.20
C LEU A 107 -19.03 -9.83 1.77
N GLU A 108 -19.18 -11.14 1.97
CA GLU A 108 -20.37 -11.73 2.63
C GLU A 108 -20.55 -11.26 4.07
N MET A 109 -19.45 -10.97 4.78
CA MET A 109 -19.46 -10.37 6.11
C MET A 109 -19.77 -8.86 6.10
N GLY A 110 -19.81 -8.22 4.94
CA GLY A 110 -20.00 -6.77 4.83
C GLY A 110 -18.73 -5.96 5.11
N VAL A 111 -17.56 -6.56 4.92
CA VAL A 111 -16.26 -5.89 5.09
C VAL A 111 -16.07 -4.85 3.98
N ASN A 112 -15.66 -3.64 4.36
CA ASN A 112 -15.27 -2.56 3.44
C ASN A 112 -13.84 -2.05 3.67
N ALA A 113 -13.12 -2.63 4.64
CA ALA A 113 -11.74 -2.30 4.94
C ALA A 113 -10.94 -3.56 5.31
N ILE A 114 -9.65 -3.57 5.01
CA ILE A 114 -8.75 -4.69 5.34
C ILE A 114 -7.38 -4.18 5.77
N ARG A 115 -6.82 -4.82 6.78
CA ARG A 115 -5.40 -4.74 7.09
C ARG A 115 -4.70 -5.99 6.57
N LEU A 116 -3.78 -5.83 5.64
CA LEU A 116 -2.96 -6.91 5.10
C LEU A 116 -1.75 -7.13 6.02
N ALA A 117 -1.98 -7.89 7.07
CA ALA A 117 -1.05 -8.10 8.16
C ALA A 117 -0.04 -9.21 7.82
N HIS A 118 1.17 -9.12 8.21
CA HIS A 118 2.02 -8.03 8.73
C HIS A 118 3.17 -7.84 7.74
N TYR A 119 2.91 -7.91 6.45
CA TYR A 119 3.89 -7.91 5.36
C TYR A 119 3.20 -7.64 4.01
N PRO A 120 3.92 -7.19 2.99
CA PRO A 120 3.37 -7.09 1.64
C PRO A 120 2.84 -8.45 1.17
N GLN A 121 1.62 -8.47 0.66
CA GLN A 121 0.99 -9.69 0.15
C GLN A 121 1.11 -9.78 -1.37
N ALA A 122 0.60 -10.85 -1.97
CA ALA A 122 0.63 -11.02 -3.41
C ALA A 122 -0.06 -9.85 -4.13
N ALA A 123 0.51 -9.39 -5.25
CA ALA A 123 -0.05 -8.30 -6.05
C ALA A 123 -1.53 -8.51 -6.41
N TYR A 124 -1.90 -9.76 -6.70
CA TYR A 124 -3.28 -10.15 -6.98
C TYR A 124 -4.26 -9.81 -5.86
N MET A 125 -3.83 -9.82 -4.59
CA MET A 125 -4.69 -9.43 -3.47
C MET A 125 -5.04 -7.93 -3.52
N TYR A 126 -4.10 -7.06 -3.87
CA TYR A 126 -4.38 -5.64 -4.04
C TYR A 126 -5.30 -5.39 -5.23
N ASP A 127 -5.13 -6.12 -6.34
CA ASP A 127 -6.06 -6.07 -7.48
C ASP A 127 -7.49 -6.44 -7.08
N LEU A 128 -7.65 -7.45 -6.22
CA LEU A 128 -8.95 -7.83 -5.69
C LEU A 128 -9.55 -6.73 -4.79
N MET A 129 -8.73 -6.07 -3.98
CA MET A 129 -9.20 -4.95 -3.14
C MET A 129 -9.67 -3.78 -3.99
N ASP A 130 -8.94 -3.44 -5.06
CA ASP A 130 -9.32 -2.41 -6.01
C ASP A 130 -10.67 -2.70 -6.67
N ARG A 131 -10.83 -3.91 -7.21
CA ARG A 131 -12.04 -4.33 -7.94
C ARG A 131 -13.26 -4.47 -7.07
N ASN A 132 -13.07 -4.75 -5.78
CA ASN A 132 -14.16 -4.93 -4.82
C ASN A 132 -14.38 -3.71 -3.90
N GLY A 133 -13.60 -2.65 -4.07
CA GLY A 133 -13.78 -1.41 -3.34
C GLY A 133 -13.41 -1.46 -1.85
N ILE A 134 -12.50 -2.34 -1.47
CA ILE A 134 -12.11 -2.54 -0.07
C ILE A 134 -10.93 -1.64 0.29
N VAL A 135 -11.13 -0.70 1.22
CA VAL A 135 -10.07 0.17 1.73
C VAL A 135 -8.98 -0.66 2.38
N THR A 136 -7.73 -0.44 1.99
CA THR A 136 -6.61 -1.29 2.36
C THR A 136 -5.55 -0.54 3.16
N TRP A 137 -5.10 -1.19 4.22
CA TRP A 137 -3.89 -0.87 4.96
C TRP A 137 -2.83 -1.92 4.60
N ALA A 138 -1.78 -1.50 3.89
CA ALA A 138 -0.62 -2.33 3.50
C ALA A 138 0.57 -2.00 4.39
N GLU A 139 1.34 -3.00 4.81
CA GLU A 139 2.44 -2.81 5.75
C GLU A 139 3.70 -3.60 5.42
N ILE A 140 4.84 -3.08 5.89
CA ILE A 140 6.13 -3.77 5.81
C ILE A 140 6.28 -4.79 6.96
N PRO A 141 7.14 -5.83 6.82
CA PRO A 141 7.26 -6.90 7.81
C PRO A 141 8.12 -6.50 9.02
N PHE A 142 7.83 -5.36 9.62
CA PHE A 142 8.50 -4.90 10.84
C PHE A 142 7.66 -5.24 12.06
N VAL A 143 7.78 -6.49 12.52
CA VAL A 143 6.94 -7.08 13.55
C VAL A 143 7.79 -7.54 14.72
N GLY A 144 7.47 -7.11 15.92
CA GLY A 144 7.96 -7.65 17.20
C GLY A 144 9.45 -7.60 17.51
N PRO A 145 10.39 -7.10 16.68
CA PRO A 145 11.79 -7.07 17.09
C PRO A 145 11.99 -6.15 18.30
N GLY A 146 12.89 -6.55 19.17
CA GLY A 146 13.13 -5.87 20.44
C GLY A 146 12.14 -6.21 21.55
N GLY A 147 11.07 -6.98 21.25
CA GLY A 147 10.00 -7.23 22.19
C GLY A 147 9.90 -8.64 22.72
N TYR A 148 10.22 -9.62 21.94
CA TYR A 148 10.07 -11.04 22.30
C TYR A 148 11.39 -11.68 22.76
N ALA A 149 12.52 -11.06 22.44
CA ALA A 149 13.82 -11.40 22.99
C ALA A 149 14.40 -10.17 23.70
N ASP A 150 15.23 -10.35 24.68
CA ASP A 150 15.89 -9.28 25.43
C ASP A 150 16.81 -8.41 24.56
N LYS A 151 17.12 -8.90 23.36
CA LYS A 151 17.86 -8.19 22.33
C LYS A 151 17.24 -8.47 20.98
N GLY A 152 16.83 -7.42 20.30
CA GLY A 152 16.44 -7.46 18.90
C GLY A 152 17.63 -7.18 17.98
N PHE A 153 17.33 -6.85 16.74
CA PHE A 153 18.32 -6.57 15.69
C PHE A 153 18.07 -5.20 15.01
N VAL A 154 17.25 -4.37 15.66
CA VAL A 154 16.86 -3.04 15.13
C VAL A 154 18.07 -2.12 14.97
N ASP A 155 19.09 -2.25 15.81
CA ASP A 155 20.30 -1.43 15.75
C ASP A 155 21.33 -1.90 14.73
N GLN A 156 21.06 -3.00 14.02
CA GLN A 156 21.95 -3.45 12.97
C GLN A 156 21.71 -2.66 11.68
N PRO A 157 22.76 -2.04 11.09
CA PRO A 157 22.63 -1.24 9.88
C PRO A 157 21.98 -2.00 8.72
N SER A 158 22.33 -3.26 8.53
CA SER A 158 21.78 -4.10 7.46
C SER A 158 20.27 -4.33 7.60
N PHE A 159 19.77 -4.45 8.82
CA PHE A 159 18.34 -4.56 9.09
C PHE A 159 17.61 -3.26 8.72
N ARG A 160 18.13 -2.12 9.19
CA ARG A 160 17.55 -0.81 8.92
C ARG A 160 17.52 -0.47 7.43
N GLU A 161 18.62 -0.71 6.73
CA GLU A 161 18.69 -0.46 5.28
C GLU A 161 17.74 -1.37 4.50
N ASN A 162 17.69 -2.66 4.84
CA ASN A 162 16.77 -3.59 4.20
C ASN A 162 15.29 -3.21 4.43
N GLY A 163 14.91 -2.80 5.63
CA GLY A 163 13.53 -2.36 5.90
C GLY A 163 13.17 -1.07 5.16
N LYS A 164 14.10 -0.13 5.03
CA LYS A 164 13.91 1.07 4.20
C LYS A 164 13.71 0.72 2.73
N GLU A 165 14.49 -0.23 2.22
CA GLU A 165 14.34 -0.67 0.83
C GLU A 165 13.00 -1.37 0.61
N GLN A 166 12.59 -2.26 1.51
CA GLN A 166 11.26 -2.89 1.45
C GLN A 166 10.12 -1.87 1.48
N LEU A 167 10.24 -0.80 2.27
CA LEU A 167 9.25 0.27 2.30
C LEU A 167 9.16 0.99 0.95
N LYS A 168 10.30 1.35 0.36
CA LYS A 168 10.33 1.97 -0.97
C LYS A 168 9.74 1.05 -2.04
N GLU A 169 10.13 -0.22 -2.04
CA GLU A 169 9.62 -1.20 -2.98
C GLU A 169 8.11 -1.36 -2.85
N MET A 170 7.59 -1.49 -1.63
CA MET A 170 6.16 -1.60 -1.38
C MET A 170 5.40 -0.39 -1.91
N VAL A 171 5.84 0.82 -1.56
CA VAL A 171 5.18 2.05 -1.99
C VAL A 171 5.21 2.18 -3.52
N ARG A 172 6.38 1.99 -4.15
CA ARG A 172 6.55 2.17 -5.60
C ARG A 172 5.80 1.13 -6.42
N GLN A 173 5.75 -0.12 -5.96
CA GLN A 173 5.03 -1.20 -6.65
C GLN A 173 3.51 -1.03 -6.53
N HIS A 174 3.03 -0.49 -5.42
CA HIS A 174 1.60 -0.45 -5.12
C HIS A 174 1.00 0.96 -5.12
N PHE A 175 1.76 1.97 -5.57
CA PHE A 175 1.32 3.37 -5.57
C PHE A 175 -0.01 3.59 -6.29
N ASN A 176 -0.25 2.89 -7.40
CA ASN A 176 -1.43 3.09 -8.25
C ASN A 176 -2.70 2.36 -7.78
N HIS A 177 -2.64 1.57 -6.70
CA HIS A 177 -3.82 0.92 -6.14
C HIS A 177 -4.70 1.94 -5.40
N PRO A 178 -5.94 2.23 -5.88
CA PRO A 178 -6.83 3.17 -5.22
C PRO A 178 -7.32 2.65 -3.86
N SER A 179 -7.39 1.34 -3.69
CA SER A 179 -7.77 0.70 -2.42
C SER A 179 -6.82 1.03 -1.27
N ILE A 180 -5.51 1.15 -1.54
CA ILE A 180 -4.54 1.46 -0.50
C ILE A 180 -4.71 2.91 -0.03
N CYS A 181 -5.09 3.08 1.21
CA CYS A 181 -5.25 4.37 1.87
C CYS A 181 -4.25 4.60 3.02
N PHE A 182 -3.58 3.55 3.49
CA PHE A 182 -2.68 3.64 4.64
C PHE A 182 -1.42 2.80 4.40
N TRP A 183 -0.25 3.36 4.76
CA TRP A 183 1.02 2.64 4.80
C TRP A 183 1.37 2.28 6.23
N GLY A 184 1.39 0.99 6.55
CA GLY A 184 1.77 0.46 7.85
C GLY A 184 3.28 0.35 8.01
N LEU A 185 3.81 0.91 9.09
CA LEU A 185 5.25 0.96 9.32
C LEU A 185 5.74 -0.12 10.27
N PHE A 186 4.92 -0.57 11.22
CA PHE A 186 5.29 -1.60 12.19
C PHE A 186 4.09 -2.24 12.88
N ASN A 187 4.34 -3.36 13.52
CA ASN A 187 3.39 -4.05 14.37
C ASN A 187 4.01 -4.47 15.70
N GLU A 188 3.36 -4.09 16.81
CA GLU A 188 3.61 -4.58 18.17
C GLU A 188 5.07 -4.49 18.64
N LEU A 189 5.75 -3.40 18.31
CA LEU A 189 7.10 -3.14 18.78
C LEU A 189 7.09 -2.69 20.25
N LYS A 190 8.18 -2.99 20.97
CA LYS A 190 8.42 -2.55 22.33
C LYS A 190 9.62 -1.62 22.39
N GLU A 191 9.62 -0.72 23.37
CA GLU A 191 10.74 0.19 23.64
C GLU A 191 11.84 -0.44 24.51
N ASN A 192 11.61 -1.64 25.06
CA ASN A 192 12.61 -2.36 25.86
C ASN A 192 13.54 -3.18 24.95
N GLY A 193 14.79 -3.23 25.24
CA GLY A 193 15.80 -3.89 24.40
C GLY A 193 16.35 -2.92 23.37
N ASP A 194 16.36 -3.32 22.10
CA ASP A 194 16.67 -2.38 21.02
C ASP A 194 15.54 -1.36 20.91
N ASN A 195 15.85 -0.08 21.06
CA ASN A 195 14.84 0.97 20.97
C ASN A 195 14.54 1.27 19.50
N PRO A 196 13.33 0.95 19.00
CA PRO A 196 12.98 1.15 17.58
C PRO A 196 12.62 2.60 17.25
N LEU A 197 12.51 3.49 18.22
CA LEU A 197 11.91 4.82 18.09
C LEU A 197 12.53 5.65 16.95
N GLU A 198 13.86 5.76 16.93
CA GLU A 198 14.54 6.55 15.89
C GLU A 198 14.39 5.91 14.51
N TYR A 199 14.41 4.59 14.44
CA TYR A 199 14.21 3.90 13.17
C TYR A 199 12.79 4.05 12.62
N ILE A 200 11.77 4.02 13.47
CA ILE A 200 10.38 4.29 13.06
C ILE A 200 10.25 5.73 12.52
N LYS A 201 10.90 6.71 13.16
CA LYS A 201 10.92 8.10 12.65
C LYS A 201 11.54 8.18 11.25
N GLU A 202 12.67 7.47 11.03
CA GLU A 202 13.29 7.40 9.70
C GLU A 202 12.35 6.77 8.67
N LEU A 203 11.66 5.69 9.02
CA LEU A 203 10.66 5.05 8.15
C LEU A 203 9.48 5.97 7.86
N ASN A 204 8.99 6.71 8.85
CA ASN A 204 7.89 7.66 8.67
C ASN A 204 8.27 8.79 7.69
N VAL A 205 9.44 9.37 7.87
CA VAL A 205 9.97 10.40 6.94
C VAL A 205 10.12 9.81 5.53
N LEU A 206 10.65 8.60 5.41
CA LEU A 206 10.84 7.94 4.13
C LEU A 206 9.49 7.63 3.44
N ALA A 207 8.50 7.17 4.18
CA ALA A 207 7.16 6.90 3.63
C ALA A 207 6.56 8.17 2.99
N HIS A 208 6.63 9.32 3.67
CA HIS A 208 6.15 10.59 3.14
C HIS A 208 6.99 11.16 1.99
N GLN A 209 8.28 10.80 1.91
CA GLN A 209 9.12 11.14 0.76
C GLN A 209 8.75 10.34 -0.49
N GLU A 210 8.41 9.06 -0.32
CA GLU A 210 7.99 8.17 -1.42
C GLU A 210 6.52 8.40 -1.80
N ASP A 211 5.66 8.70 -0.84
CA ASP A 211 4.24 8.99 -1.06
C ASP A 211 3.72 10.08 -0.08
N PRO A 212 3.71 11.34 -0.51
CA PRO A 212 3.18 12.43 0.33
C PRO A 212 1.64 12.46 0.40
N THR A 213 0.95 11.55 -0.29
CA THR A 213 -0.52 11.58 -0.44
C THR A 213 -1.25 10.65 0.52
N ARG A 214 -0.56 9.66 1.09
CA ARG A 214 -1.13 8.69 2.01
C ARG A 214 -0.54 8.83 3.41
N PRO A 215 -1.39 8.77 4.45
CA PRO A 215 -0.92 8.74 5.82
C PRO A 215 -0.24 7.41 6.16
N THR A 216 0.62 7.48 7.16
CA THR A 216 1.21 6.32 7.78
C THR A 216 0.41 5.88 8.99
N THR A 217 0.47 4.59 9.30
CA THR A 217 -0.20 4.00 10.45
C THR A 217 0.64 2.87 11.05
N SER A 218 0.21 2.38 12.19
CA SER A 218 0.86 1.25 12.87
C SER A 218 -0.13 0.53 13.78
N ALA A 219 0.15 -0.74 14.08
CA ALA A 219 -0.56 -1.44 15.12
C ALA A 219 0.35 -1.60 16.34
N SER A 220 -0.08 -1.09 17.47
CA SER A 220 0.64 -1.23 18.73
C SER A 220 -0.32 -1.59 19.86
N ASN A 221 0.10 -2.56 20.68
CA ASN A 221 -0.56 -2.91 21.94
C ASN A 221 0.21 -2.39 23.16
N GLN A 222 1.25 -1.59 22.96
CA GLN A 222 2.11 -1.02 23.98
C GLN A 222 1.80 0.45 24.17
N GLY A 223 1.95 0.95 25.40
CA GLY A 223 2.02 2.38 25.66
C GLY A 223 3.39 2.91 25.25
N GLY A 224 3.53 4.22 25.14
CA GLY A 224 4.82 4.87 24.93
C GLY A 224 4.91 5.74 23.69
N ALA A 225 6.10 6.28 23.46
CA ALA A 225 6.34 7.30 22.43
C ALA A 225 6.18 6.77 21.00
N ILE A 226 6.35 5.47 20.78
CA ILE A 226 6.21 4.86 19.47
C ILE A 226 4.80 5.01 18.87
N ASN A 227 3.78 5.18 19.70
CA ASN A 227 2.39 5.33 19.25
C ASN A 227 2.08 6.71 18.65
N PHE A 228 3.00 7.67 18.72
CA PHE A 228 2.80 9.06 18.31
C PHE A 228 3.68 9.46 17.12
N ILE A 229 4.29 8.51 16.43
CA ILE A 229 5.19 8.81 15.30
C ILE A 229 4.45 8.77 13.98
N THR A 230 3.49 7.88 13.83
CA THR A 230 2.63 7.77 12.65
C THR A 230 1.49 8.79 12.68
N ASP A 231 0.82 8.99 11.56
CA ASP A 231 -0.20 10.05 11.40
C ASP A 231 -1.56 9.69 12.04
N ASN A 232 -1.72 8.48 12.49
CA ASN A 232 -2.97 8.01 13.12
C ASN A 232 -3.02 8.25 14.62
#